data_19aebb5ef87e3b36a574ab91d3dd80bc
#
_entry.id   19aebb5ef87e3b36a574ab91d3dd80bc
#
_cell.length_a   1.000
_cell.length_b   1.000
_cell.length_c   1.000
_cell.angle_alpha   90.00
_cell.angle_beta   90.00
_cell.angle_gamma   90.00
#
_symmetry.space_group_name_H-M   'P 1'
#
loop_
_entity.id
_entity.type
_entity.pdbx_description
1 polymer ?
#
loop_
_entity_poly.entity_id
_entity_poly.type
_entity_poly.pdbx_seq_one_letter_code
_entity_poly.pdbx_strand_id
1 'polypeptide(L)'
;MRNFQDPLYKKWRQQVYERDNYQCQWPGCNKNKKLNAHHIKTWSEYPSLRFCKSNGITLCYNHHKMIKGLEDIYEAVFLRIVANKK
;
A
#
# COMPACT_ATOMS: atom_id res chain seq x y z
N MET A 1 -7.34 7.26 -15.65
CA MET A 1 -5.97 6.73 -15.52
C MET A 1 -5.25 7.38 -14.36
N ARG A 2 -4.46 6.58 -13.63
CA ARG A 2 -3.72 7.07 -12.48
C ARG A 2 -2.55 7.95 -12.93
N ASN A 3 -2.43 9.14 -12.36
CA ASN A 3 -1.30 10.02 -12.63
C ASN A 3 -0.29 9.95 -11.48
N PHE A 4 0.81 9.25 -11.70
CA PHE A 4 1.83 9.06 -10.66
C PHE A 4 2.62 10.33 -10.37
N GLN A 5 2.46 11.38 -11.17
CA GLN A 5 3.07 12.67 -10.91
C GLN A 5 2.16 13.62 -10.16
N ASP A 6 0.90 13.23 -9.90
CA ASP A 6 -0.04 14.01 -9.12
C ASP A 6 0.54 14.25 -7.72
N PRO A 7 0.60 15.52 -7.25
CA PRO A 7 1.11 15.81 -5.91
C PRO A 7 0.37 15.08 -4.80
N LEU A 8 -0.94 14.87 -4.96
CA LEU A 8 -1.72 14.13 -3.96
C LEU A 8 -1.29 12.67 -3.90
N TYR A 9 -1.01 12.08 -5.05
CA TYR A 9 -0.53 10.69 -5.08
C TYR A 9 0.85 10.58 -4.45
N LYS A 10 1.75 11.50 -4.77
CA LYS A 10 3.11 11.49 -4.22
C LYS A 10 3.09 11.65 -2.70
N LYS A 11 2.25 12.55 -2.20
CA LYS A 11 2.11 12.77 -0.77
C LYS A 11 1.58 11.53 -0.07
N TRP A 12 0.53 10.91 -0.64
CA TRP A 12 -0.03 9.68 -0.09
C TRP A 12 1.02 8.57 -0.03
N ARG A 13 1.75 8.36 -1.12
CA ARG A 13 2.79 7.33 -1.18
C ARG A 13 3.85 7.56 -0.12
N GLN A 14 4.29 8.81 0.04
CA GLN A 14 5.29 9.15 1.04
C GLN A 14 4.77 8.88 2.46
N GLN A 15 3.52 9.24 2.73
CA GLN A 15 2.92 9.00 4.04
C GLN A 15 2.84 7.50 4.36
N VAL A 16 2.51 6.69 3.37
CA VAL A 16 2.45 5.24 3.54
C VAL A 16 3.84 4.70 3.86
N TYR A 17 4.84 5.10 3.08
CA TYR A 17 6.21 4.65 3.31
C TYR A 17 6.73 5.07 4.68
N GLU A 18 6.50 6.32 5.06
CA GLU A 18 6.98 6.82 6.35
C GLU A 18 6.34 6.06 7.51
N ARG A 19 5.03 5.83 7.44
CA ARG A 19 4.33 5.06 8.48
C ARG A 19 4.95 3.67 8.63
N ASP A 20 5.32 3.06 7.50
CA ASP A 20 5.82 1.70 7.46
C ASP A 20 7.35 1.61 7.56
N ASN A 21 8.01 2.73 7.89
CA ASN A 21 9.45 2.82 8.06
C ASN A 21 10.23 2.37 6.83
N TYR A 22 9.65 2.61 5.65
CA TYR A 22 10.27 2.25 4.36
C TYR A 22 10.64 0.77 4.30
N GLN A 23 9.78 -0.08 4.83
CA GLN A 23 9.96 -1.52 4.84
C GLN A 23 8.71 -2.22 4.37
N CYS A 24 8.89 -3.35 3.67
CA CYS A 24 7.77 -4.19 3.26
C CYS A 24 7.04 -4.71 4.50
N GLN A 25 5.72 -4.59 4.48
CA GLN A 25 4.88 -4.97 5.62
C GLN A 25 4.35 -6.40 5.53
N TRP A 26 4.75 -7.14 4.52
CA TRP A 26 4.40 -8.56 4.46
C TRP A 26 4.96 -9.25 5.69
N PRO A 27 4.16 -10.09 6.39
CA PRO A 27 4.62 -10.73 7.62
C PRO A 27 5.94 -11.47 7.41
N GLY A 28 6.95 -11.11 8.22
CA GLY A 28 8.27 -11.72 8.13
C GLY A 28 9.20 -11.13 7.08
N CYS A 29 8.73 -10.15 6.31
CA CYS A 29 9.55 -9.50 5.28
C CYS A 29 9.95 -8.10 5.76
N ASN A 30 11.23 -7.78 5.64
CA ASN A 30 11.74 -6.46 6.05
C ASN A 30 12.51 -5.78 4.92
N LYS A 31 12.22 -6.14 3.67
CA LYS A 31 12.92 -5.54 2.54
C LYS A 31 12.62 -4.04 2.48
N ASN A 32 13.67 -3.27 2.17
CA ASN A 32 13.57 -1.81 2.12
C ASN A 32 13.94 -1.23 0.77
N LYS A 33 13.95 -2.05 -0.27
CA LYS A 33 14.26 -1.63 -1.64
C LYS A 33 13.15 -2.07 -2.58
N LYS A 34 13.01 -1.33 -3.70
CA LYS A 34 12.00 -1.61 -4.71
C LYS A 34 10.60 -1.69 -4.08
N LEU A 35 10.29 -0.67 -3.31
CA LEU A 35 9.03 -0.62 -2.58
C LEU A 35 7.91 -0.07 -3.46
N ASN A 36 6.69 -0.54 -3.15
CA ASN A 36 5.46 -0.08 -3.79
C ASN A 36 4.46 0.27 -2.71
N ALA A 37 3.74 1.37 -2.90
CA ALA A 37 2.60 1.71 -2.04
C ALA A 37 1.37 1.10 -2.68
N HIS A 38 0.85 0.05 -2.08
CA HIS A 38 -0.29 -0.71 -2.59
C HIS A 38 -1.59 -0.15 -2.04
N HIS A 39 -2.56 0.10 -2.93
CA HIS A 39 -3.92 0.47 -2.51
C HIS A 39 -4.65 -0.79 -2.06
N ILE A 40 -5.03 -0.84 -0.79
CA ILE A 40 -5.69 -2.02 -0.22
C ILE A 40 -7.07 -2.19 -0.83
N LYS A 41 -7.90 -1.13 -0.79
CA LYS A 41 -9.14 -1.08 -1.53
C LYS A 41 -8.86 -0.40 -2.86
N THR A 42 -9.37 -0.97 -3.94
CA THR A 42 -8.91 -0.63 -5.28
C THR A 42 -9.14 0.84 -5.64
N TRP A 43 -8.24 1.36 -6.45
CA TRP A 43 -8.28 2.72 -6.96
C TRP A 43 -9.59 3.02 -7.68
N SER A 44 -10.02 2.09 -8.53
CA SER A 44 -11.19 2.34 -9.37
C SER A 44 -12.51 2.25 -8.61
N GLU A 45 -12.59 1.35 -7.62
CA GLU A 45 -13.85 1.10 -6.91
C GLU A 45 -14.06 2.01 -5.70
N TYR A 46 -12.99 2.58 -5.16
CA TYR A 46 -13.05 3.37 -3.92
C TYR A 46 -12.38 4.73 -4.10
N PRO A 47 -12.97 5.62 -4.93
CA PRO A 47 -12.35 6.93 -5.19
C PRO A 47 -12.11 7.74 -3.93
N SER A 48 -12.99 7.65 -2.93
CA SER A 48 -12.86 8.41 -1.70
C SER A 48 -11.66 7.97 -0.84
N LEU A 49 -11.10 6.78 -1.12
CA LEU A 49 -10.00 6.23 -0.34
C LEU A 49 -8.65 6.33 -1.04
N ARG A 50 -8.62 6.94 -2.24
CA ARG A 50 -7.41 6.96 -3.06
C ARG A 50 -6.21 7.60 -2.38
N PHE A 51 -6.45 8.59 -1.54
CA PHE A 51 -5.36 9.32 -0.88
C PHE A 51 -5.40 9.17 0.64
N CYS A 52 -6.14 8.19 1.14
CA CYS A 52 -6.17 7.90 2.57
C CYS A 52 -4.97 7.03 2.95
N LYS A 53 -4.19 7.49 3.92
CA LYS A 53 -3.03 6.72 4.39
C LYS A 53 -3.44 5.33 4.88
N SER A 54 -4.61 5.22 5.51
CA SER A 54 -5.12 3.95 6.02
C SER A 54 -5.47 2.95 4.92
N ASN A 55 -5.56 3.41 3.67
CA ASN A 55 -5.83 2.54 2.53
C ASN A 55 -4.56 2.18 1.76
N GLY A 56 -3.39 2.37 2.36
CA GLY A 56 -2.14 2.06 1.71
C GLY A 56 -1.30 1.15 2.57
N ILE A 57 -0.49 0.31 1.93
CA ILE A 57 0.47 -0.53 2.62
C ILE A 57 1.72 -0.66 1.77
N THR A 58 2.88 -0.63 2.41
CA THR A 58 4.15 -0.75 1.71
C THR A 58 4.46 -2.22 1.48
N LEU A 59 4.71 -2.58 0.22
CA LEU A 59 5.10 -3.93 -0.17
C LEU A 59 6.34 -3.85 -1.04
N CYS A 60 7.23 -4.84 -0.91
CA CYS A 60 8.35 -4.95 -1.82
C CYS A 60 7.87 -5.44 -3.18
N TYR A 61 8.72 -5.30 -4.20
CA TYR A 61 8.37 -5.68 -5.56
C TYR A 61 7.83 -7.11 -5.63
N ASN A 62 8.51 -8.05 -4.98
CA ASN A 62 8.15 -9.46 -5.05
C ASN A 62 6.77 -9.73 -4.46
N HIS A 63 6.48 -9.17 -3.28
CA HIS A 63 5.18 -9.40 -2.66
C HIS A 63 4.06 -8.65 -3.37
N HIS A 64 4.34 -7.45 -3.87
CA HIS A 64 3.36 -6.71 -4.65
C HIS A 64 2.98 -7.46 -5.92
N LYS A 65 3.99 -8.06 -6.58
CA LYS A 65 3.76 -8.86 -7.79
C LYS A 65 2.98 -10.14 -7.46
N MET A 66 3.30 -10.76 -6.33
CA MET A 66 2.67 -12.01 -5.91
C MET A 66 1.17 -11.88 -5.69
N ILE A 67 0.72 -10.73 -5.17
CA ILE A 67 -0.70 -10.56 -4.84
C ILE A 67 -1.53 -10.08 -6.03
N LYS A 68 -0.93 -9.81 -7.19
CA LYS A 68 -1.70 -9.39 -8.35
C LYS A 68 -2.72 -10.45 -8.72
N GLY A 69 -3.98 -10.03 -8.84
CA GLY A 69 -5.09 -10.94 -9.08
C GLY A 69 -5.64 -11.56 -7.81
N LEU A 70 -4.98 -11.35 -6.67
CA LEU A 70 -5.38 -11.92 -5.38
C LEU A 70 -5.67 -10.83 -4.36
N GLU A 71 -5.87 -9.59 -4.81
CA GLU A 71 -6.04 -8.44 -3.91
C GLU A 71 -7.20 -8.64 -2.94
N ASP A 72 -8.31 -9.22 -3.42
CA ASP A 72 -9.48 -9.45 -2.57
C ASP A 72 -9.16 -10.40 -1.41
N ILE A 73 -8.30 -11.38 -1.67
CA ILE A 73 -7.95 -12.38 -0.66
C ILE A 73 -7.14 -11.74 0.47
N TYR A 74 -6.25 -10.81 0.13
CA TYR A 74 -5.36 -10.20 1.10
C TYR A 74 -5.87 -8.90 1.70
N GLU A 75 -7.03 -8.41 1.24
CA GLU A 75 -7.56 -7.12 1.70
C GLU A 75 -7.70 -7.08 3.22
N ALA A 76 -8.37 -8.08 3.81
CA ALA A 76 -8.61 -8.11 5.25
C ALA A 76 -7.30 -8.18 6.04
N VAL A 77 -6.33 -8.95 5.55
CA VAL A 77 -5.03 -9.09 6.20
C VAL A 77 -4.32 -7.74 6.23
N PHE A 78 -4.27 -7.06 5.08
CA PHE A 78 -3.59 -5.77 4.98
C PHE A 78 -4.27 -4.70 5.83
N LEU A 79 -5.60 -4.66 5.83
CA LEU A 79 -6.34 -3.71 6.65
C LEU A 79 -6.04 -3.91 8.14
N ARG A 80 -5.90 -5.15 8.57
CA ARG A 80 -5.56 -5.46 9.95
C ARG A 80 -4.14 -4.99 10.30
N ILE A 81 -3.18 -5.25 9.41
CA ILE A 81 -1.81 -4.81 9.62
C ILE A 81 -1.77 -3.29 9.78
N VAL A 82 -2.43 -2.58 8.87
CA VAL A 82 -2.45 -1.12 8.87
C VAL A 82 -3.17 -0.57 10.10
N ALA A 83 -4.27 -1.20 10.51
CA ALA A 83 -5.05 -0.75 11.67
C ALA A 83 -4.24 -0.78 12.97
N ASN A 84 -3.21 -1.64 13.04
CA ASN A 84 -2.35 -1.73 14.21
C ASN A 84 -1.22 -0.69 14.20
N LYS A 85 -1.12 0.12 13.16
CA LYS A 85 -0.13 1.18 13.04
C LYS A 85 -0.69 2.47 13.63
N LYS A 86 0.17 3.25 14.22
CA LYS A 86 -0.22 4.54 14.80
C LYS A 86 0.40 5.70 14.05
#